data_f9f46e776abf072bfb83e70a06d6e3f7
#
_entry.id   f9f46e776abf072bfb83e70a06d6e3f7
#
_cell.length_a   1.000
_cell.length_b   1.000
_cell.length_c   1.000
_cell.angle_alpha   90.00
_cell.angle_beta   90.00
_cell.angle_gamma   90.00
#
_symmetry.space_group_name_H-M   'P 1'
#
loop_
_entity.id
_entity.type
_entity.pdbx_description
1 polymer ?
#
loop_
_entity_poly.entity_id
_entity_poly.type
_entity_poly.pdbx_seq_one_letter_code
_entity_poly.pdbx_strand_id
1 'polypeptide(L)'
;MIGIVQAARKVDEKAVLGLLGIHNSLAYKVHEIEKHFHNREHWFGKSAVDTFLDPDVLTEWQVTAGDGSAFGDAIQLSNGDEIESGSATKYYDMHKILVTAVSAASKIYKFQFLYGTGVVGDATIATEVVGYFPATGKSAAIPFIMPRITCNNKVWIKAACETNGGTIDFIVGLHIYQG
;
A
#
# COMPACT_ATOMS: atom_id res chain seq x y z
N MET A 1 34.76 29.36 20.18
CA MET A 1 34.36 28.46 19.08
C MET A 1 33.00 27.81 19.29
N ILE A 2 32.65 27.34 20.49
CA ILE A 2 31.35 26.69 20.81
C ILE A 2 30.15 27.63 20.57
N GLY A 3 30.26 28.93 20.87
CA GLY A 3 29.16 29.91 20.70
C GLY A 3 28.78 30.18 19.25
N ILE A 4 29.71 30.09 18.32
CA ILE A 4 29.44 30.32 16.88
C ILE A 4 28.70 29.15 16.27
N VAL A 5 29.06 27.94 16.67
CA VAL A 5 28.38 26.71 16.18
C VAL A 5 26.95 26.63 16.70
N GLN A 6 26.71 27.04 17.96
CA GLN A 6 25.34 27.08 18.50
C GLN A 6 24.50 28.21 17.88
N ALA A 7 25.10 29.35 17.53
CA ALA A 7 24.39 30.42 16.84
C ALA A 7 24.06 30.05 15.41
N ALA A 8 24.96 29.42 14.69
CA ALA A 8 24.70 28.91 13.34
C ALA A 8 23.56 27.85 13.35
N ARG A 9 23.58 26.91 14.29
CA ARG A 9 22.54 25.91 14.45
C ARG A 9 21.17 26.53 14.74
N LYS A 10 21.09 27.56 15.59
CA LYS A 10 19.85 28.30 15.87
C LYS A 10 19.35 29.11 14.67
N VAL A 11 20.25 29.60 13.83
CA VAL A 11 19.86 30.30 12.59
C VAL A 11 19.31 29.32 11.57
N ASP A 12 19.92 28.15 11.44
CA ASP A 12 19.42 27.09 10.58
C ASP A 12 18.06 26.56 11.06
N GLU A 13 17.90 26.34 12.36
CA GLU A 13 16.61 25.95 12.95
C GLU A 13 15.53 27.03 12.72
N LYS A 14 15.84 28.30 12.86
CA LYS A 14 14.90 29.40 12.60
C LYS A 14 14.60 29.59 11.12
N ALA A 15 15.58 29.44 10.25
CA ALA A 15 15.37 29.49 8.81
C ALA A 15 14.50 28.32 8.35
N VAL A 16 14.75 27.13 8.88
CA VAL A 16 13.94 25.94 8.63
C VAL A 16 12.52 26.11 9.19
N LEU A 17 12.37 26.62 10.42
CA LEU A 17 11.06 26.89 11.04
C LEU A 17 10.30 28.03 10.36
N GLY A 18 11.01 29.06 9.86
CA GLY A 18 10.40 30.14 9.06
C GLY A 18 9.87 29.66 7.71
N LEU A 19 10.50 28.63 7.15
CA LEU A 19 10.04 27.95 5.92
C LEU A 19 8.95 26.91 6.20
N LEU A 20 8.77 26.45 7.43
CA LEU A 20 7.76 25.46 7.84
C LEU A 20 6.34 26.01 7.80
N GLY A 21 6.13 27.33 7.77
CA GLY A 21 4.82 27.96 7.58
C GLY A 21 4.24 27.78 6.17
N ILE A 22 5.02 27.26 5.23
CA ILE A 22 4.59 26.99 3.87
C ILE A 22 4.55 25.47 3.66
N HIS A 23 3.37 24.91 3.53
CA HIS A 23 3.15 23.45 3.32
C HIS A 23 3.93 22.86 2.12
N ASN A 24 4.53 23.69 1.29
CA ASN A 24 5.38 23.30 0.16
C ASN A 24 6.86 23.60 0.38
N SER A 25 7.29 23.95 1.59
CA SER A 25 8.70 24.20 1.85
C SER A 25 9.55 22.94 1.68
N LEU A 26 10.81 23.12 1.27
CA LEU A 26 11.76 22.01 1.15
C LEU A 26 11.92 21.26 2.49
N ALA A 27 11.91 21.98 3.61
CA ALA A 27 12.00 21.39 4.94
C ALA A 27 10.79 20.51 5.28
N TYR A 28 9.58 20.91 4.91
CA TYR A 28 8.39 20.07 5.06
C TYR A 28 8.51 18.80 4.21
N LYS A 29 8.94 18.94 2.94
CA LYS A 29 9.14 17.78 2.05
C LYS A 29 10.23 16.84 2.57
N VAL A 30 11.32 17.37 3.10
CA VAL A 30 12.39 16.55 3.73
C VAL A 30 11.84 15.83 4.97
N HIS A 31 11.06 16.50 5.81
CA HIS A 31 10.45 15.89 6.99
C HIS A 31 9.44 14.80 6.61
N GLU A 32 8.64 15.01 5.57
CA GLU A 32 7.74 13.97 5.05
C GLU A 32 8.52 12.79 4.45
N ILE A 33 9.65 13.06 3.80
CA ILE A 33 10.57 12.02 3.32
C ILE A 33 11.18 11.26 4.49
N GLU A 34 11.64 11.96 5.54
CA GLU A 34 12.16 11.32 6.75
C GLU A 34 11.11 10.46 7.45
N LYS A 35 9.89 10.94 7.59
CA LYS A 35 8.77 10.14 8.08
C LYS A 35 8.54 8.90 7.22
N HIS A 36 8.62 9.03 5.91
CA HIS A 36 8.49 7.93 4.99
C HIS A 36 9.60 6.88 5.15
N PHE A 37 10.86 7.31 5.36
CA PHE A 37 11.99 6.42 5.61
C PHE A 37 11.97 5.78 7.01
N HIS A 38 11.37 6.43 8.00
CA HIS A 38 11.25 5.91 9.36
C HIS A 38 10.04 5.00 9.53
N ASN A 39 9.04 5.09 8.68
CA ASN A 39 7.92 4.17 8.63
C ASN A 39 8.38 2.90 7.92
N ARG A 40 8.68 1.88 8.72
CA ARG A 40 9.12 0.59 8.19
C ARG A 40 8.09 0.06 7.21
N GLU A 41 8.58 -0.41 6.08
CA GLU A 41 7.81 -1.25 5.18
C GLU A 41 7.42 -2.53 5.94
N HIS A 42 6.14 -2.79 6.03
CA HIS A 42 5.60 -3.99 6.64
C HIS A 42 4.94 -4.84 5.58
N TRP A 43 5.28 -6.12 5.56
CA TRP A 43 4.57 -7.11 4.78
C TRP A 43 3.43 -7.68 5.60
N PHE A 44 2.27 -7.78 4.98
CA PHE A 44 1.05 -8.30 5.58
C PHE A 44 0.57 -9.47 4.77
N GLY A 45 0.23 -10.54 5.46
CA GLY A 45 -0.51 -11.66 4.93
C GLY A 45 -1.97 -11.64 5.36
N LYS A 46 -2.68 -12.70 5.03
CA LYS A 46 -4.07 -12.91 5.40
C LYS A 46 -4.15 -13.57 6.77
N SER A 47 -4.91 -12.98 7.70
CA SER A 47 -5.26 -13.62 8.97
C SER A 47 -6.01 -14.93 8.74
N ALA A 48 -5.73 -15.91 9.57
CA ALA A 48 -6.44 -17.20 9.56
C ALA A 48 -7.85 -17.10 10.15
N VAL A 49 -8.12 -16.05 10.94
CA VAL A 49 -9.37 -15.90 11.71
C VAL A 49 -10.41 -15.11 10.92
N ASP A 50 -10.04 -13.94 10.45
CA ASP A 50 -10.97 -12.97 9.82
C ASP A 50 -10.72 -12.74 8.33
N THR A 51 -9.65 -13.30 7.81
CA THR A 51 -9.23 -13.19 6.40
C THR A 51 -8.71 -11.82 5.97
N PHE A 52 -8.51 -10.88 6.91
CA PHE A 52 -7.97 -9.55 6.64
C PHE A 52 -6.45 -9.47 6.90
N LEU A 53 -5.92 -8.26 6.75
CA LEU A 53 -4.50 -7.96 6.97
C LEU A 53 -4.02 -8.40 8.35
N ASP A 54 -2.91 -9.13 8.40
CA ASP A 54 -2.26 -9.52 9.64
C ASP A 54 -0.73 -9.34 9.48
N PRO A 55 -0.07 -8.50 10.31
CA PRO A 55 1.36 -8.26 10.24
C PRO A 55 2.21 -9.43 10.73
N ASP A 56 1.61 -10.34 11.51
CA ASP A 56 2.31 -11.44 12.16
C ASP A 56 2.33 -12.71 11.32
N VAL A 57 1.57 -12.74 10.23
CA VAL A 57 1.48 -13.89 9.33
C VAL A 57 1.75 -13.49 7.88
N LEU A 58 2.27 -14.43 7.12
CA LEU A 58 2.51 -14.29 5.67
C LEU A 58 1.66 -15.29 4.87
N THR A 59 0.49 -15.64 5.38
CA THR A 59 -0.48 -16.44 4.62
C THR A 59 -0.97 -15.62 3.44
N GLU A 60 -0.98 -16.24 2.28
CA GLU A 60 -1.31 -15.59 1.02
C GLU A 60 -2.81 -15.38 0.85
N TRP A 61 -3.19 -14.27 0.23
CA TRP A 61 -4.49 -14.16 -0.42
C TRP A 61 -4.45 -14.84 -1.77
N GLN A 62 -5.60 -15.32 -2.21
CA GLN A 62 -5.81 -15.74 -3.58
C GLN A 62 -6.93 -14.91 -4.21
N VAL A 63 -6.69 -14.34 -5.38
CA VAL A 63 -7.70 -13.66 -6.19
C VAL A 63 -7.84 -14.35 -7.53
N THR A 64 -9.10 -14.48 -8.01
CA THR A 64 -9.40 -15.03 -9.32
C THR A 64 -9.53 -13.91 -10.35
N ALA A 65 -8.78 -14.01 -11.42
CA ALA A 65 -8.80 -13.03 -12.49
C ALA A 65 -10.03 -13.19 -13.38
N GLY A 66 -10.59 -12.07 -13.79
CA GLY A 66 -11.57 -12.02 -14.88
C GLY A 66 -10.90 -12.09 -16.25
N ASP A 67 -11.70 -11.97 -17.31
CA ASP A 67 -11.28 -12.14 -18.70
C ASP A 67 -10.72 -10.83 -19.31
N GLY A 68 -9.47 -10.85 -19.69
CA GLY A 68 -8.80 -9.82 -20.47
C GLY A 68 -8.89 -8.41 -19.91
N SER A 69 -9.91 -7.66 -20.28
CA SER A 69 -10.14 -6.30 -19.80
C SER A 69 -11.16 -6.22 -18.65
N ALA A 70 -11.92 -7.29 -18.39
CA ALA A 70 -12.90 -7.35 -17.32
C ALA A 70 -12.25 -7.89 -16.05
N PHE A 71 -12.32 -7.13 -14.96
CA PHE A 71 -11.86 -7.60 -13.66
C PHE A 71 -12.83 -8.64 -13.08
N GLY A 72 -12.27 -9.66 -12.44
CA GLY A 72 -13.02 -10.64 -11.68
C GLY A 72 -13.61 -10.07 -10.39
N ASP A 73 -14.12 -10.96 -9.54
CA ASP A 73 -14.71 -10.57 -8.26
C ASP A 73 -13.65 -9.94 -7.34
N ALA A 74 -14.11 -8.96 -6.57
CA ALA A 74 -13.27 -8.30 -5.60
C ALA A 74 -13.11 -9.18 -4.35
N ILE A 75 -11.88 -9.28 -3.85
CA ILE A 75 -11.63 -9.77 -2.49
C ILE A 75 -11.27 -8.60 -1.58
N GLN A 76 -11.74 -8.63 -0.35
CA GLN A 76 -11.42 -7.61 0.65
C GLN A 76 -10.11 -7.97 1.34
N LEU A 77 -9.18 -7.01 1.40
CA LEU A 77 -7.88 -7.15 2.03
C LEU A 77 -7.87 -6.59 3.45
N SER A 78 -8.60 -5.50 3.68
CA SER A 78 -8.69 -4.81 4.96
C SER A 78 -10.11 -4.41 5.27
N ASN A 79 -10.51 -4.53 6.53
CA ASN A 79 -11.77 -3.99 7.04
C ASN A 79 -11.63 -2.56 7.58
N GLY A 80 -10.38 -2.07 7.65
CA GLY A 80 -10.05 -0.73 8.13
C GLY A 80 -9.54 -0.67 9.57
N ASP A 81 -9.73 -1.72 10.36
CA ASP A 81 -9.40 -1.71 11.80
C ASP A 81 -8.13 -2.50 12.15
N GLU A 82 -7.61 -3.33 11.24
CA GLU A 82 -6.53 -4.29 11.53
C GLU A 82 -5.18 -3.63 11.70
N ILE A 83 -4.95 -2.48 11.03
CA ILE A 83 -3.67 -1.79 11.04
C ILE A 83 -3.50 -1.01 12.34
N GLU A 84 -4.59 -0.42 12.83
CA GLU A 84 -4.67 0.19 14.16
C GLU A 84 -6.12 0.46 14.52
N SER A 85 -6.63 -0.24 15.52
CA SER A 85 -8.04 -0.22 15.88
C SER A 85 -8.57 1.21 16.12
N GLY A 86 -9.55 1.61 15.31
CA GLY A 86 -10.40 2.77 15.56
C GLY A 86 -9.80 4.14 15.34
N SER A 87 -8.61 4.27 14.77
CA SER A 87 -8.00 5.59 14.59
C SER A 87 -8.33 6.22 13.25
N ALA A 88 -9.29 7.16 13.24
CA ALA A 88 -9.52 8.06 12.10
C ALA A 88 -8.35 9.03 11.84
N THR A 89 -7.33 9.03 12.69
CA THR A 89 -6.17 9.94 12.59
C THR A 89 -4.91 9.27 12.07
N LYS A 90 -4.89 7.95 11.93
CA LYS A 90 -3.78 7.21 11.37
C LYS A 90 -4.04 6.90 9.91
N TYR A 91 -2.95 6.82 9.15
CA TYR A 91 -3.01 6.65 7.71
C TYR A 91 -2.10 5.51 7.29
N TYR A 92 -2.45 4.88 6.19
CA TYR A 92 -1.59 3.91 5.52
C TYR A 92 -1.72 4.02 4.00
N ASP A 93 -0.75 3.50 3.29
CA ASP A 93 -0.85 3.19 1.87
C ASP A 93 -0.31 1.79 1.58
N MET A 94 -0.85 1.16 0.56
CA MET A 94 -0.26 -0.04 -0.02
C MET A 94 0.65 0.41 -1.17
N HIS A 95 1.86 -0.10 -1.22
CA HIS A 95 2.88 0.35 -2.20
C HIS A 95 3.56 -0.79 -2.92
N LYS A 96 3.32 -2.02 -2.51
CA LYS A 96 3.83 -3.22 -3.16
C LYS A 96 2.83 -4.38 -3.07
N ILE A 97 2.86 -5.21 -4.08
CA ILE A 97 2.28 -6.54 -4.06
C ILE A 97 3.41 -7.54 -4.36
N LEU A 98 3.57 -8.54 -3.51
CA LEU A 98 4.43 -9.69 -3.80
C LEU A 98 3.53 -10.81 -4.28
N VAL A 99 3.53 -11.03 -5.57
CA VAL A 99 2.89 -12.21 -6.17
C VAL A 99 3.82 -13.38 -5.95
N THR A 100 3.32 -14.42 -5.31
CA THR A 100 4.08 -15.63 -4.97
C THR A 100 3.85 -16.76 -5.96
N ALA A 101 2.62 -16.85 -6.51
CA ALA A 101 2.29 -17.79 -7.55
C ALA A 101 1.18 -17.27 -8.47
N VAL A 102 1.15 -17.77 -9.70
CA VAL A 102 0.07 -17.59 -10.67
C VAL A 102 -0.28 -18.94 -11.31
N SER A 103 -1.55 -19.16 -11.62
CA SER A 103 -1.98 -20.43 -12.25
C SER A 103 -1.71 -20.50 -13.75
N ALA A 104 -1.54 -19.36 -14.43
CA ALA A 104 -1.26 -19.31 -15.86
C ALA A 104 0.05 -18.58 -16.13
N ALA A 105 1.03 -19.27 -16.71
CA ALA A 105 2.33 -18.74 -17.08
C ALA A 105 2.29 -17.97 -18.41
N SER A 106 3.31 -17.12 -18.64
CA SER A 106 3.50 -16.32 -19.86
C SER A 106 2.29 -15.43 -20.17
N LYS A 107 1.71 -14.85 -19.11
CA LYS A 107 0.52 -13.99 -19.15
C LYS A 107 0.75 -12.66 -18.49
N ILE A 108 -0.02 -11.67 -18.93
CA ILE A 108 -0.16 -10.37 -18.27
C ILE A 108 -1.32 -10.44 -17.31
N TYR A 109 -1.08 -10.03 -16.08
CA TYR A 109 -2.08 -9.84 -15.05
C TYR A 109 -2.21 -8.36 -14.74
N LYS A 110 -3.45 -7.90 -14.55
CA LYS A 110 -3.77 -6.56 -14.06
C LYS A 110 -4.38 -6.69 -12.68
N PHE A 111 -3.98 -5.80 -11.79
CA PHE A 111 -4.52 -5.69 -10.44
C PHE A 111 -5.14 -4.31 -10.29
N GLN A 112 -6.35 -4.24 -9.75
CA GLN A 112 -7.02 -2.98 -9.43
C GLN A 112 -7.27 -2.95 -7.94
N PHE A 113 -6.67 -1.95 -7.27
CA PHE A 113 -6.90 -1.69 -5.86
C PHE A 113 -7.99 -0.65 -5.70
N LEU A 114 -8.91 -0.88 -4.75
CA LEU A 114 -10.03 0.00 -4.45
C LEU A 114 -10.06 0.27 -2.94
N TYR A 115 -10.58 1.42 -2.55
CA TYR A 115 -10.76 1.76 -1.14
C TYR A 115 -12.07 2.51 -0.90
N GLY A 116 -12.57 2.47 0.34
CA GLY A 116 -13.77 3.17 0.77
C GLY A 116 -14.28 2.69 2.12
N THR A 117 -15.26 3.36 2.66
CA THR A 117 -15.87 3.02 3.96
C THR A 117 -17.11 2.11 3.84
N GLY A 118 -17.66 2.00 2.63
CA GLY A 118 -18.91 1.31 2.35
C GLY A 118 -18.73 -0.13 1.85
N VAL A 119 -19.42 -0.44 0.77
CA VAL A 119 -19.32 -1.70 0.02
C VAL A 119 -18.46 -1.51 -1.21
N VAL A 120 -17.96 -2.61 -1.78
CA VAL A 120 -17.05 -2.56 -2.93
C VAL A 120 -17.63 -1.86 -4.16
N GLY A 121 -18.95 -1.86 -4.33
CA GLY A 121 -19.62 -1.17 -5.43
C GLY A 121 -19.50 0.36 -5.41
N ASP A 122 -19.31 0.92 -4.21
CA ASP A 122 -19.15 2.37 -3.98
C ASP A 122 -17.67 2.76 -3.79
N ALA A 123 -16.75 1.82 -3.91
CA ALA A 123 -15.34 2.05 -3.65
C ALA A 123 -14.68 2.87 -4.78
N THR A 124 -13.74 3.71 -4.38
CA THR A 124 -12.89 4.49 -5.29
C THR A 124 -11.74 3.63 -5.79
N ILE A 125 -11.45 3.69 -7.09
CA ILE A 125 -10.24 3.09 -7.64
C ILE A 125 -9.04 3.87 -7.14
N ALA A 126 -8.15 3.18 -6.41
CA ALA A 126 -6.92 3.75 -5.90
C ALA A 126 -5.82 3.74 -6.95
N THR A 127 -5.60 2.59 -7.57
CA THR A 127 -4.56 2.39 -8.59
C THR A 127 -4.78 1.12 -9.38
N GLU A 128 -4.13 1.05 -10.53
CA GLU A 128 -4.02 -0.18 -11.34
C GLU A 128 -2.56 -0.53 -11.55
N VAL A 129 -2.27 -1.82 -11.47
CA VAL A 129 -0.91 -2.36 -11.56
C VAL A 129 -0.88 -3.48 -12.58
N VAL A 130 0.17 -3.58 -13.34
CA VAL A 130 0.33 -4.61 -14.38
C VAL A 130 1.61 -5.39 -14.14
N GLY A 131 1.51 -6.71 -14.19
CA GLY A 131 2.65 -7.62 -14.08
C GLY A 131 2.64 -8.68 -15.16
N TYR A 132 3.82 -9.02 -15.66
CA TYR A 132 4.02 -10.17 -16.55
C TYR A 132 4.70 -11.31 -15.80
N PHE A 133 4.11 -12.49 -15.85
CA PHE A 133 4.60 -13.68 -15.15
C PHE A 133 5.00 -14.77 -16.15
N PRO A 134 6.32 -14.96 -16.39
CA PRO A 134 6.80 -15.93 -17.37
C PRO A 134 6.63 -17.39 -16.94
N ALA A 135 6.49 -17.63 -15.62
CA ALA A 135 6.34 -18.97 -15.06
C ALA A 135 5.42 -18.94 -13.83
N THR A 136 4.69 -20.02 -13.58
CA THR A 136 3.72 -20.14 -12.48
C THR A 136 4.36 -20.07 -11.08
N GLY A 137 5.58 -20.57 -10.92
CA GLY A 137 6.27 -20.63 -9.64
C GLY A 137 7.31 -19.52 -9.42
N LYS A 138 7.28 -18.43 -10.19
CA LYS A 138 8.18 -17.29 -9.97
C LYS A 138 7.46 -16.17 -9.25
N SER A 139 7.96 -15.85 -8.07
CA SER A 139 7.52 -14.66 -7.33
C SER A 139 8.05 -13.37 -7.95
N ALA A 140 7.26 -12.32 -7.89
CA ALA A 140 7.64 -10.98 -8.30
C ALA A 140 7.05 -9.93 -7.36
N ALA A 141 7.91 -9.05 -6.84
CA ALA A 141 7.45 -7.87 -6.11
C ALA A 141 7.21 -6.74 -7.12
N ILE A 142 5.98 -6.23 -7.16
CA ILE A 142 5.59 -5.16 -8.06
C ILE A 142 5.29 -3.92 -7.22
N PRO A 143 6.11 -2.86 -7.33
CA PRO A 143 5.83 -1.60 -6.66
C PRO A 143 4.71 -0.84 -7.38
N PHE A 144 3.93 -0.09 -6.60
CA PHE A 144 2.91 0.81 -7.12
C PHE A 144 2.69 1.99 -6.17
N ILE A 145 1.88 2.94 -6.58
CA ILE A 145 1.52 4.10 -5.77
C ILE A 145 0.02 4.07 -5.55
N MET A 146 -0.37 4.05 -4.28
CA MET A 146 -1.75 4.19 -3.84
C MET A 146 -1.89 5.50 -3.04
N PRO A 147 -3.03 6.20 -3.08
CA PRO A 147 -3.26 7.32 -2.18
C PRO A 147 -3.15 6.89 -0.73
N ARG A 148 -2.62 7.78 0.12
CA ARG A 148 -2.66 7.59 1.57
C ARG A 148 -4.11 7.67 2.04
N ILE A 149 -4.58 6.65 2.73
CA ILE A 149 -5.96 6.54 3.24
C ILE A 149 -5.96 6.41 4.76
N THR A 150 -7.05 6.80 5.39
CA THR A 150 -7.24 6.63 6.84
C THR A 150 -7.48 5.16 7.20
N CYS A 151 -7.10 4.75 8.41
CA CYS A 151 -7.22 3.36 8.87
C CYS A 151 -8.67 2.84 9.02
N ASN A 152 -9.68 3.70 8.85
CA ASN A 152 -11.08 3.29 8.80
C ASN A 152 -11.57 2.94 7.39
N ASN A 153 -10.71 3.00 6.37
CA ASN A 153 -11.06 2.58 5.03
C ASN A 153 -10.80 1.09 4.82
N LYS A 154 -11.76 0.43 4.22
CA LYS A 154 -11.62 -0.90 3.67
C LYS A 154 -10.82 -0.84 2.38
N VAL A 155 -10.10 -1.90 2.07
CA VAL A 155 -9.39 -2.05 0.80
C VAL A 155 -9.77 -3.37 0.15
N TRP A 156 -9.97 -3.31 -1.15
CA TRP A 156 -10.25 -4.47 -2.00
C TRP A 156 -9.25 -4.55 -3.15
N ILE A 157 -9.08 -5.74 -3.67
CA ILE A 157 -8.35 -6.01 -4.90
C ILE A 157 -9.21 -6.80 -5.86
N LYS A 158 -9.09 -6.48 -7.15
CA LYS A 158 -9.59 -7.26 -8.27
C LYS A 158 -8.45 -7.63 -9.19
N ALA A 159 -8.59 -8.70 -9.93
CA ALA A 159 -7.62 -9.08 -10.95
C ALA A 159 -8.27 -9.34 -12.30
N ALA A 160 -7.51 -9.12 -13.36
CA ALA A 160 -7.82 -9.54 -14.72
C ALA A 160 -6.60 -10.19 -15.35
N CYS A 161 -6.83 -11.15 -16.23
CA CYS A 161 -5.77 -11.86 -16.95
C CYS A 161 -6.25 -12.21 -18.37
N GLU A 162 -5.34 -12.36 -19.31
CA GLU A 162 -5.64 -12.87 -20.65
C GLU A 162 -6.28 -14.28 -20.64
N THR A 163 -6.17 -14.99 -19.51
CA THR A 163 -6.82 -16.29 -19.29
C THR A 163 -7.87 -16.12 -18.21
N ASN A 164 -9.13 -16.29 -18.56
CA ASN A 164 -10.23 -16.21 -17.60
C ASN A 164 -10.09 -17.28 -16.50
N GLY A 165 -10.36 -16.88 -15.25
CA GLY A 165 -10.29 -17.76 -14.10
C GLY A 165 -8.86 -18.06 -13.62
N GLY A 166 -7.84 -17.38 -14.15
CA GLY A 166 -6.48 -17.49 -13.64
C GLY A 166 -6.41 -17.03 -12.17
N THR A 167 -5.78 -17.83 -11.30
CA THR A 167 -5.60 -17.46 -9.88
C THR A 167 -4.23 -16.85 -9.62
N ILE A 168 -4.18 -15.97 -8.66
CA ILE A 168 -2.98 -15.28 -8.21
C ILE A 168 -2.89 -15.36 -6.70
N ASP A 169 -1.78 -15.90 -6.19
CA ASP A 169 -1.46 -15.91 -4.76
C ASP A 169 -0.48 -14.76 -4.45
N PHE A 170 -0.74 -14.01 -3.38
CA PHE A 170 0.03 -12.81 -3.08
C PHE A 170 -0.05 -12.39 -1.61
N ILE A 171 0.90 -11.54 -1.21
CA ILE A 171 0.88 -10.72 0.01
C ILE A 171 1.10 -9.25 -0.37
N VAL A 172 0.81 -8.33 0.55
CA VAL A 172 0.92 -6.88 0.30
C VAL A 172 1.91 -6.19 1.23
N GLY A 173 2.57 -5.17 0.73
CA GLY A 173 3.46 -4.30 1.50
C GLY A 173 2.80 -2.94 1.76
N LEU A 174 2.84 -2.49 3.01
CA LEU A 174 2.23 -1.25 3.47
C LEU A 174 3.26 -0.33 4.10
N HIS A 175 3.01 0.98 3.97
CA HIS A 175 3.53 2.00 4.88
C HIS A 175 2.44 2.42 5.86
N ILE A 176 2.78 2.49 7.13
CA ILE A 176 1.90 2.98 8.18
C ILE A 176 2.43 4.34 8.63
N TYR A 177 1.55 5.34 8.68
CA TYR A 177 1.88 6.70 9.07
C TYR A 177 1.26 7.01 10.41
N GLN A 178 2.09 7.41 11.36
CA GLN A 178 1.61 7.98 12.62
C GLN A 178 1.20 9.43 12.34
N GLY A 179 -0.03 9.79 12.71
CA GLY A 179 -0.56 11.13 12.61
C GLY A 179 0.04 12.08 13.64
#